data_a94d084acb03d7bb91e0bdbf7ac96bc1
#
_entry.id   a94d084acb03d7bb91e0bdbf7ac96bc1
#
_cell.length_a   1.000
_cell.length_b   1.000
_cell.length_c   1.000
_cell.angle_alpha   90.00
_cell.angle_beta   90.00
_cell.angle_gamma   90.00
#
_symmetry.space_group_name_H-M   'P 1'
#
loop_
_entity.id
_entity.type
_entity.pdbx_description
1 polymer ?
#
loop_
_entity_poly.entity_id
_entity_poly.type
_entity_poly.pdbx_seq_one_letter_code
_entity_poly.pdbx_strand_id
1 'polypeptide(L)'
;NIEMIGNEINQMLGSHFYKENNILFPTTMKVIIDNEWQEIKKEFDEIGYCCFTPGIQESVSTITSEKSTGVEQSKINLETGSFTVEELESALNALPVDITFVDKNDTVAYFSQTKERIFTRTKAVIGRKVQQCHPQKSVHIVNQILEDFRNKKRDSADFWINMGGKLIYIRYFAVRNKNGDYLGCLEVTQDITDIQKITGEKRLL
;
A
#
# COMPACT_ATOMS: atom_id res chain seq x y z
N ASN A 1 8.64 11.94 -32.62
CA ASN A 1 10.04 12.19 -32.90
C ASN A 1 10.85 11.98 -31.62
N ILE A 2 11.82 11.06 -31.63
CA ILE A 2 12.62 10.66 -30.44
C ILE A 2 13.34 11.86 -29.82
N GLU A 3 13.88 12.74 -30.63
CA GLU A 3 14.58 13.95 -30.16
C GLU A 3 13.67 14.92 -29.40
N MET A 4 12.44 15.10 -29.84
CA MET A 4 11.44 15.93 -29.14
C MET A 4 11.07 15.34 -27.78
N ILE A 5 10.83 14.03 -27.72
CA ILE A 5 10.55 13.32 -26.47
C ILE A 5 11.76 13.39 -25.52
N GLY A 6 12.98 13.23 -26.04
CA GLY A 6 14.21 13.37 -25.25
C GLY A 6 14.36 14.76 -24.60
N ASN A 7 14.05 15.81 -25.37
CA ASN A 7 14.09 17.18 -24.86
C ASN A 7 13.02 17.45 -23.80
N GLU A 8 11.79 16.94 -23.99
CA GLU A 8 10.72 17.04 -22.99
C GLU A 8 11.08 16.32 -21.69
N ILE A 9 11.66 15.12 -21.76
CA ILE A 9 12.14 14.37 -20.59
C ILE A 9 13.22 15.15 -19.85
N ASN A 10 14.23 15.67 -20.58
CA ASN A 10 15.30 16.45 -19.97
C ASN A 10 14.78 17.72 -19.30
N GLN A 11 13.84 18.42 -19.91
CA GLN A 11 13.25 19.62 -19.32
C GLN A 11 12.43 19.27 -18.05
N MET A 12 11.67 18.17 -18.10
CA MET A 12 10.88 17.70 -16.97
C MET A 12 11.78 17.26 -15.80
N LEU A 13 12.82 16.48 -16.06
CA LEU A 13 13.80 16.06 -15.05
C LEU A 13 14.56 17.25 -14.47
N GLY A 14 15.01 18.20 -15.29
CA GLY A 14 15.69 19.41 -14.82
C GLY A 14 14.80 20.25 -13.89
N SER A 15 13.52 20.41 -14.25
CA SER A 15 12.54 21.09 -13.41
C SER A 15 12.28 20.33 -12.10
N HIS A 16 12.25 19.01 -12.15
CA HIS A 16 12.06 18.16 -10.97
C HIS A 16 13.23 18.28 -10.01
N PHE A 17 14.46 18.08 -10.47
CA PHE A 17 15.66 18.23 -9.65
C PHE A 17 15.83 19.64 -9.08
N TYR A 18 15.47 20.68 -9.85
CA TYR A 18 15.48 22.05 -9.33
C TYR A 18 14.55 22.20 -8.14
N LYS A 19 13.31 21.68 -8.22
CA LYS A 19 12.32 21.76 -7.14
C LYS A 19 12.76 20.95 -5.91
N GLU A 20 13.34 19.77 -6.12
CA GLU A 20 13.88 18.97 -5.01
C GLU A 20 15.00 19.70 -4.27
N ASN A 21 15.99 20.18 -4.99
CA ASN A 21 17.18 20.80 -4.37
C ASN A 21 16.91 22.20 -3.78
N ASN A 22 16.00 22.97 -4.36
CA ASN A 22 15.79 24.36 -3.95
C ASN A 22 14.52 24.62 -3.12
N ILE A 23 13.57 23.68 -3.15
CA ILE A 23 12.31 23.83 -2.43
C ILE A 23 12.11 22.68 -1.45
N LEU A 24 12.06 21.42 -1.93
CA LEU A 24 11.70 20.29 -1.11
C LEU A 24 12.73 20.05 0.00
N PHE A 25 13.97 19.74 -0.35
CA PHE A 25 14.99 19.44 0.65
C PHE A 25 15.27 20.57 1.63
N PRO A 26 15.43 21.85 1.22
CA PRO A 26 15.58 22.93 2.18
C PRO A 26 14.38 23.15 3.09
N THR A 27 13.17 22.84 2.62
CA THR A 27 11.96 22.95 3.44
C THR A 27 11.86 21.80 4.42
N THR A 28 12.07 20.56 3.98
CA THR A 28 12.01 19.38 4.85
C THR A 28 13.03 19.43 5.97
N MET A 29 14.23 19.92 5.70
CA MET A 29 15.28 20.13 6.72
C MET A 29 14.89 21.14 7.82
N LYS A 30 13.87 21.96 7.59
CA LYS A 30 13.38 22.95 8.57
C LYS A 30 12.16 22.49 9.34
N VAL A 31 11.36 21.59 8.77
CA VAL A 31 10.03 21.24 9.32
C VAL A 31 9.99 19.83 9.89
N ILE A 32 10.84 18.91 9.41
CA ILE A 32 10.88 17.53 9.87
C ILE A 32 11.82 17.43 11.07
N ILE A 33 11.32 16.90 12.18
CA ILE A 33 12.10 16.67 13.40
C ILE A 33 12.90 15.36 13.34
N ASP A 34 13.91 15.22 14.21
CA ASP A 34 14.85 14.09 14.18
C ASP A 34 14.17 12.72 14.23
N ASN A 35 13.12 12.56 15.02
CA ASN A 35 12.40 11.30 15.12
C ASN A 35 11.70 10.94 13.79
N GLU A 36 11.12 11.92 13.11
CA GLU A 36 10.49 11.73 11.80
C GLU A 36 11.54 11.37 10.74
N TRP A 37 12.73 11.95 10.79
CA TRP A 37 13.84 11.57 9.93
C TRP A 37 14.26 10.11 10.13
N GLN A 38 14.23 9.60 11.38
CA GLN A 38 14.54 8.19 11.65
C GLN A 38 13.45 7.25 11.09
N GLU A 39 12.19 7.65 11.15
CA GLU A 39 11.10 6.90 10.54
C GLU A 39 11.21 6.88 9.00
N ILE A 40 11.44 8.04 8.39
CA ILE A 40 11.68 8.16 6.95
C ILE A 40 12.86 7.26 6.52
N LYS A 41 13.97 7.26 7.29
CA LYS A 41 15.11 6.41 7.00
C LYS A 41 14.73 4.93 7.00
N LYS A 42 13.96 4.45 7.99
CA LYS A 42 13.50 3.05 8.03
C LYS A 42 12.67 2.69 6.80
N GLU A 43 11.80 3.59 6.36
CA GLU A 43 10.99 3.37 5.17
C GLU A 43 11.83 3.31 3.89
N PHE A 44 12.86 4.13 3.78
CA PHE A 44 13.83 4.04 2.69
C PHE A 44 14.60 2.72 2.72
N ASP A 45 15.01 2.25 3.90
CA ASP A 45 15.68 0.95 4.07
C ASP A 45 14.76 -0.21 3.64
N GLU A 46 13.44 -0.14 3.90
CA GLU A 46 12.44 -1.13 3.47
C GLU A 46 12.21 -1.12 1.94
N ILE A 47 12.18 0.05 1.31
CA ILE A 47 12.02 0.21 -0.15
C ILE A 47 13.28 -0.23 -0.89
N GLY A 48 14.46 0.02 -0.29
CA GLY A 48 15.77 -0.17 -0.89
C GLY A 48 16.28 1.07 -1.62
N TYR A 49 17.57 1.06 -1.91
CA TYR A 49 18.29 2.17 -2.54
C TYR A 49 18.65 1.83 -3.98
N CYS A 50 18.52 2.82 -4.88
CA CYS A 50 18.98 2.70 -6.24
C CYS A 50 20.46 3.11 -6.33
N CYS A 51 21.30 2.27 -6.93
CA CYS A 51 22.70 2.51 -7.28
C CYS A 51 23.70 2.54 -6.12
N PHE A 52 23.34 2.94 -4.89
CA PHE A 52 24.22 2.88 -3.73
C PHE A 52 23.40 2.81 -2.44
N THR A 53 23.97 2.21 -1.40
CA THR A 53 23.41 2.23 -0.06
C THR A 53 24.18 3.26 0.79
N PRO A 54 23.54 4.22 1.46
CA PRO A 54 24.22 5.15 2.36
C PRO A 54 25.02 4.38 3.42
N GLY A 55 26.25 4.77 3.67
CA GLY A 55 27.12 4.10 4.64
C GLY A 55 26.47 4.02 6.02
N ILE A 56 26.40 2.82 6.57
CA ILE A 56 25.94 2.59 7.95
C ILE A 56 27.02 3.18 8.87
N GLN A 57 26.76 4.32 9.48
CA GLN A 57 27.43 4.63 10.72
C GLN A 57 26.82 3.69 11.77
N GLU A 58 27.58 2.66 12.13
CA GLU A 58 27.22 1.75 13.20
C GLU A 58 27.15 2.52 14.53
N SER A 59 25.98 3.04 14.84
CA SER A 59 25.62 3.29 16.23
C SER A 59 25.18 1.95 16.80
N VAL A 60 26.09 1.30 17.48
CA VAL A 60 25.83 0.09 18.28
C VAL A 60 24.83 0.44 19.36
N SER A 61 23.57 0.30 19.08
CA SER A 61 22.52 0.10 20.08
C SER A 61 22.26 -1.40 20.14
N THR A 62 22.85 -2.01 21.13
CA THR A 62 22.60 -3.38 21.57
C THR A 62 21.11 -3.51 21.90
N ILE A 63 20.31 -3.92 20.94
CA ILE A 63 18.95 -4.41 21.22
C ILE A 63 19.18 -5.85 21.71
N THR A 64 19.26 -5.99 23.02
CA THR A 64 19.09 -7.28 23.68
C THR A 64 17.72 -7.80 23.27
N SER A 65 17.73 -8.84 22.45
CA SER A 65 16.54 -9.64 22.19
C SER A 65 16.15 -10.32 23.50
N GLU A 66 15.28 -9.69 24.28
CA GLU A 66 14.59 -10.38 25.34
C GLU A 66 13.72 -11.47 24.69
N LYS A 67 14.13 -12.72 24.89
CA LYS A 67 13.29 -13.86 24.70
C LYS A 67 12.05 -13.67 25.59
N SER A 68 10.95 -13.27 24.99
CA SER A 68 9.67 -13.27 25.68
C SER A 68 9.28 -14.73 25.97
N THR A 69 9.47 -15.13 27.21
CA THR A 69 8.86 -16.31 27.82
C THR A 69 7.34 -16.18 27.71
N GLY A 70 6.74 -17.17 27.04
CA GLY A 70 5.34 -17.61 27.14
C GLY A 70 4.26 -16.59 27.55
N VAL A 71 3.99 -15.59 26.70
CA VAL A 71 2.72 -14.87 26.75
C VAL A 71 1.75 -15.72 25.89
N GLU A 72 0.68 -16.23 26.50
CA GLU A 72 -0.46 -16.75 25.73
C GLU A 72 -0.87 -15.66 24.73
N GLN A 73 -0.60 -15.90 23.45
CA GLN A 73 -0.96 -14.96 22.39
C GLN A 73 -2.47 -14.81 22.39
N SER A 74 -2.97 -13.64 22.75
CA SER A 74 -4.40 -13.34 22.76
C SER A 74 -4.99 -13.63 21.38
N LYS A 75 -5.95 -14.56 21.32
CA LYS A 75 -6.62 -14.93 20.07
C LYS A 75 -7.72 -13.94 19.74
N ILE A 76 -7.81 -13.59 18.47
CA ILE A 76 -8.92 -12.86 17.89
C ILE A 76 -10.01 -13.89 17.58
N ASN A 77 -11.12 -13.84 18.29
CA ASN A 77 -12.25 -14.74 18.08
C ASN A 77 -13.12 -14.20 16.95
N LEU A 78 -13.35 -15.03 15.95
CA LEU A 78 -14.29 -14.82 14.85
C LEU A 78 -15.50 -15.75 15.02
N GLU A 79 -16.52 -15.57 14.20
CA GLU A 79 -17.74 -16.40 14.27
C GLU A 79 -17.47 -17.89 13.98
N THR A 80 -16.53 -18.19 13.08
CA THR A 80 -16.24 -19.54 12.60
C THR A 80 -14.88 -20.08 13.07
N GLY A 81 -14.23 -19.39 14.02
CA GLY A 81 -12.90 -19.80 14.50
C GLY A 81 -12.14 -18.67 15.16
N SER A 82 -10.84 -18.88 15.36
CA SER A 82 -9.98 -17.87 15.98
C SER A 82 -8.60 -17.87 15.34
N PHE A 83 -7.94 -16.71 15.39
CA PHE A 83 -6.55 -16.52 14.98
C PHE A 83 -5.78 -15.83 16.09
N THR A 84 -4.50 -16.12 16.21
CA THR A 84 -3.57 -15.15 16.81
C THR A 84 -3.37 -13.99 15.82
N VAL A 85 -2.84 -12.86 16.30
CA VAL A 85 -2.51 -11.73 15.42
C VAL A 85 -1.52 -12.16 14.33
N GLU A 86 -0.50 -12.94 14.70
CA GLU A 86 0.52 -13.46 13.77
C GLU A 86 -0.08 -14.37 12.69
N GLU A 87 -0.98 -15.30 13.07
CA GLU A 87 -1.67 -16.17 12.11
C GLU A 87 -2.54 -15.36 11.14
N LEU A 88 -3.28 -14.38 11.64
CA LEU A 88 -4.13 -13.54 10.79
C LEU A 88 -3.29 -12.71 9.80
N GLU A 89 -2.25 -12.05 10.28
CA GLU A 89 -1.35 -11.26 9.44
C GLU A 89 -0.66 -12.15 8.39
N SER A 90 -0.12 -13.30 8.81
CA SER A 90 0.53 -14.26 7.91
C SER A 90 -0.44 -14.80 6.86
N ALA A 91 -1.67 -15.12 7.24
CA ALA A 91 -2.70 -15.59 6.32
C ALA A 91 -3.08 -14.53 5.28
N LEU A 92 -3.25 -13.27 5.70
CA LEU A 92 -3.53 -12.15 4.78
C LEU A 92 -2.35 -11.90 3.81
N ASN A 93 -1.11 -12.01 4.29
CA ASN A 93 0.09 -11.82 3.48
C ASN A 93 0.39 -13.00 2.54
N ALA A 94 -0.16 -14.18 2.81
CA ALA A 94 -0.02 -15.37 1.95
C ALA A 94 -0.97 -15.37 0.74
N LEU A 95 -1.99 -14.50 0.73
CA LEU A 95 -2.92 -14.40 -0.38
C LEU A 95 -2.21 -13.86 -1.64
N PRO A 96 -2.52 -14.41 -2.83
CA PRO A 96 -1.95 -13.94 -4.10
C PRO A 96 -2.60 -12.63 -4.59
N VAL A 97 -2.90 -11.72 -3.66
CA VAL A 97 -3.53 -10.43 -3.91
C VAL A 97 -3.01 -9.41 -2.91
N ASP A 98 -2.88 -8.17 -3.34
CA ASP A 98 -2.64 -7.06 -2.42
C ASP A 98 -3.97 -6.57 -1.84
N ILE A 99 -3.99 -6.39 -0.54
CA ILE A 99 -5.17 -5.91 0.18
C ILE A 99 -4.86 -4.55 0.81
N THR A 100 -5.81 -3.62 0.73
CA THR A 100 -5.78 -2.37 1.49
C THR A 100 -7.16 -2.14 2.09
N PHE A 101 -7.23 -1.89 3.39
CA PHE A 101 -8.46 -1.51 4.07
C PHE A 101 -8.43 -0.03 4.42
N VAL A 102 -9.47 0.68 3.96
CA VAL A 102 -9.74 2.08 4.26
C VAL A 102 -10.96 2.12 5.16
N ASP A 103 -10.85 2.76 6.32
CA ASP A 103 -11.93 2.82 7.30
C ASP A 103 -13.09 3.73 6.85
N LYS A 104 -14.16 3.76 7.64
CA LYS A 104 -15.35 4.60 7.38
C LYS A 104 -15.07 6.11 7.30
N ASN A 105 -13.93 6.54 7.80
CA ASN A 105 -13.48 7.93 7.78
C ASN A 105 -12.53 8.21 6.60
N ASP A 106 -12.42 7.32 5.62
CA ASP A 106 -11.50 7.40 4.47
C ASP A 106 -10.01 7.34 4.84
N THR A 107 -9.69 6.76 5.98
CA THR A 107 -8.32 6.64 6.47
C THR A 107 -7.78 5.25 6.16
N VAL A 108 -6.58 5.16 5.61
CA VAL A 108 -5.90 3.88 5.39
C VAL A 108 -5.59 3.26 6.75
N ALA A 109 -6.25 2.15 7.06
CA ALA A 109 -6.11 1.47 8.35
C ALA A 109 -5.23 0.22 8.30
N TYR A 110 -5.15 -0.44 7.14
CA TYR A 110 -4.36 -1.66 6.96
C TYR A 110 -3.98 -1.86 5.49
N PHE A 111 -2.85 -2.48 5.26
CA PHE A 111 -2.50 -3.10 3.96
C PHE A 111 -1.70 -4.40 4.19
N SER A 112 -1.89 -5.40 3.31
CA SER A 112 -1.12 -6.64 3.33
C SER A 112 0.30 -6.40 2.81
N GLN A 113 1.28 -7.09 3.38
CA GLN A 113 2.68 -7.02 2.98
C GLN A 113 3.08 -8.30 2.26
N THR A 114 2.60 -8.41 1.01
CA THR A 114 2.95 -9.53 0.12
C THR A 114 4.38 -9.41 -0.38
N LYS A 115 5.00 -10.53 -0.82
CA LYS A 115 6.40 -10.54 -1.28
C LYS A 115 6.64 -9.62 -2.49
N GLU A 116 5.68 -9.54 -3.39
CA GLU A 116 5.76 -8.78 -4.65
C GLU A 116 4.53 -7.88 -4.76
N ARG A 117 4.47 -6.87 -3.87
CA ARG A 117 3.36 -5.95 -3.89
C ARG A 117 3.34 -5.16 -5.21
N ILE A 118 2.17 -5.13 -5.87
CA ILE A 118 1.99 -4.48 -7.18
C ILE A 118 2.17 -2.97 -7.05
N PHE A 119 1.53 -2.37 -6.04
CA PHE A 119 1.74 -0.96 -5.69
C PHE A 119 2.52 -0.88 -4.39
N THR A 120 3.78 -0.51 -4.46
CA THR A 120 4.64 -0.34 -3.28
C THR A 120 4.00 0.62 -2.29
N ARG A 121 3.93 0.21 -1.03
CA ARG A 121 3.42 1.01 0.09
C ARG A 121 4.37 0.88 1.27
N THR A 122 4.55 1.96 1.99
CA THR A 122 5.27 1.98 3.27
C THR A 122 4.26 2.22 4.41
N LYS A 123 4.69 2.00 5.63
CA LYS A 123 3.85 2.23 6.82
C LYS A 123 3.39 3.68 6.95
N ALA A 124 4.08 4.64 6.30
CA ALA A 124 3.70 6.06 6.26
C ALA A 124 2.30 6.32 5.67
N VAL A 125 1.72 5.38 4.93
CA VAL A 125 0.34 5.55 4.43
C VAL A 125 -0.71 5.29 5.50
N ILE A 126 -0.38 4.59 6.58
CA ILE A 126 -1.31 4.30 7.67
C ILE A 126 -1.70 5.59 8.38
N GLY A 127 -2.99 5.77 8.60
CA GLY A 127 -3.54 6.99 9.18
C GLY A 127 -3.74 8.14 8.19
N ARG A 128 -3.28 8.04 6.94
CA ARG A 128 -3.52 9.07 5.91
C ARG A 128 -4.90 8.92 5.28
N LYS A 129 -5.44 10.03 4.82
CA LYS A 129 -6.65 10.01 3.99
C LYS A 129 -6.35 9.39 2.63
N VAL A 130 -7.21 8.46 2.19
CA VAL A 130 -7.01 7.75 0.91
C VAL A 130 -6.92 8.70 -0.28
N GLN A 131 -7.55 9.88 -0.22
CA GLN A 131 -7.44 10.92 -1.23
C GLN A 131 -6.00 11.43 -1.42
N GLN A 132 -5.19 11.40 -0.37
CA GLN A 132 -3.78 11.80 -0.41
C GLN A 132 -2.87 10.72 -1.04
N CYS A 133 -3.38 9.49 -1.16
CA CYS A 133 -2.66 8.37 -1.78
C CYS A 133 -2.92 8.26 -3.29
N HIS A 134 -3.74 9.14 -3.86
CA HIS A 134 -4.14 9.10 -5.27
C HIS A 134 -3.74 10.37 -6.01
N PRO A 135 -3.38 10.26 -7.30
CA PRO A 135 -3.15 11.44 -8.15
C PRO A 135 -4.39 12.33 -8.21
N GLN A 136 -4.21 13.63 -8.21
CA GLN A 136 -5.30 14.63 -8.25
C GLN A 136 -6.36 14.33 -9.34
N LYS A 137 -5.90 13.86 -10.51
CA LYS A 137 -6.77 13.52 -11.64
C LYS A 137 -7.76 12.37 -11.35
N SER A 138 -7.51 11.54 -10.33
CA SER A 138 -8.35 10.38 -9.98
C SER A 138 -9.08 10.52 -8.65
N VAL A 139 -8.78 11.54 -7.84
CA VAL A 139 -9.40 11.73 -6.51
C VAL A 139 -10.92 11.83 -6.57
N HIS A 140 -11.47 12.47 -7.61
CA HIS A 140 -12.92 12.58 -7.79
C HIS A 140 -13.59 11.22 -7.98
N ILE A 141 -12.93 10.27 -8.67
CA ILE A 141 -13.43 8.89 -8.87
C ILE A 141 -13.39 8.13 -7.54
N VAL A 142 -12.29 8.28 -6.78
CA VAL A 142 -12.16 7.67 -5.46
C VAL A 142 -13.28 8.15 -4.53
N ASN A 143 -13.49 9.46 -4.46
CA ASN A 143 -14.57 10.05 -3.65
C ASN A 143 -15.94 9.51 -4.07
N GLN A 144 -16.21 9.43 -5.37
CA GLN A 144 -17.48 8.91 -5.89
C GLN A 144 -17.70 7.45 -5.47
N ILE A 145 -16.67 6.59 -5.56
CA ILE A 145 -16.76 5.19 -5.13
C ILE A 145 -17.10 5.10 -3.64
N LEU A 146 -16.37 5.83 -2.79
CA LEU A 146 -16.58 5.81 -1.34
C LEU A 146 -17.97 6.34 -0.96
N GLU A 147 -18.43 7.39 -1.62
CA GLU A 147 -19.76 7.95 -1.40
C GLU A 147 -20.88 6.99 -1.85
N ASP A 148 -20.72 6.35 -2.99
CA ASP A 148 -21.68 5.34 -3.47
C ASP A 148 -21.77 4.17 -2.50
N PHE A 149 -20.65 3.74 -1.92
CA PHE A 149 -20.61 2.69 -0.89
C PHE A 149 -21.30 3.12 0.40
N ARG A 150 -21.05 4.35 0.90
CA ARG A 150 -21.74 4.88 2.08
C ARG A 150 -23.24 4.96 1.87
N ASN A 151 -23.66 5.41 0.70
CA ASN A 151 -25.07 5.63 0.35
C ASN A 151 -25.77 4.35 -0.14
N LYS A 152 -25.10 3.18 -0.09
CA LYS A 152 -25.64 1.88 -0.53
C LYS A 152 -26.11 1.88 -2.00
N LYS A 153 -25.54 2.72 -2.86
CA LYS A 153 -25.84 2.74 -4.30
C LYS A 153 -25.21 1.55 -5.02
N ARG A 154 -24.08 1.05 -4.51
CA ARG A 154 -23.41 -0.17 -4.98
C ARG A 154 -22.52 -0.71 -3.87
N ASP A 155 -22.15 -1.98 -3.94
CA ASP A 155 -21.28 -2.65 -2.95
C ASP A 155 -19.92 -3.05 -3.54
N SER A 156 -19.72 -2.85 -4.83
CA SER A 156 -18.44 -3.10 -5.50
C SER A 156 -18.18 -2.11 -6.64
N ALA A 157 -16.90 -1.95 -6.96
CA ALA A 157 -16.41 -1.27 -8.15
C ALA A 157 -15.11 -1.96 -8.58
N ASP A 158 -14.88 -2.04 -9.89
CA ASP A 158 -13.69 -2.66 -10.42
C ASP A 158 -13.22 -1.98 -11.69
N PHE A 159 -11.92 -2.11 -11.95
CA PHE A 159 -11.29 -1.72 -13.19
C PHE A 159 -9.97 -2.50 -13.37
N TRP A 160 -9.40 -2.42 -14.55
CA TRP A 160 -8.13 -3.06 -14.86
C TRP A 160 -7.25 -2.15 -15.69
N ILE A 161 -5.95 -2.32 -15.52
CA ILE A 161 -4.92 -1.53 -16.23
C ILE A 161 -3.81 -2.44 -16.73
N ASN A 162 -3.20 -2.05 -17.85
CA ASN A 162 -1.92 -2.62 -18.27
C ASN A 162 -0.77 -1.84 -17.62
N MET A 163 0.08 -2.51 -16.87
CA MET A 163 1.22 -1.92 -16.19
C MET A 163 2.44 -2.85 -16.26
N GLY A 164 3.53 -2.40 -16.89
CA GLY A 164 4.75 -3.18 -17.01
C GLY A 164 4.60 -4.54 -17.71
N GLY A 165 3.68 -4.66 -18.68
CA GLY A 165 3.38 -5.92 -19.38
C GLY A 165 2.47 -6.87 -18.61
N LYS A 166 1.97 -6.47 -17.45
CA LYS A 166 1.04 -7.20 -16.61
C LYS A 166 -0.36 -6.60 -16.72
N LEU A 167 -1.40 -7.45 -16.69
CA LEU A 167 -2.79 -7.02 -16.57
C LEU A 167 -3.18 -7.03 -15.10
N ILE A 168 -3.34 -5.83 -14.54
CA ILE A 168 -3.65 -5.64 -13.12
C ILE A 168 -5.14 -5.38 -12.97
N TYR A 169 -5.80 -6.24 -12.19
CA TYR A 169 -7.21 -6.14 -11.85
C TYR A 169 -7.39 -5.57 -10.44
N ILE A 170 -8.08 -4.46 -10.32
CA ILE A 170 -8.28 -3.72 -9.09
C ILE A 170 -9.77 -3.72 -8.77
N ARG A 171 -10.12 -4.15 -7.57
CA ARG A 171 -11.50 -4.28 -7.10
C ARG A 171 -11.66 -3.57 -5.76
N TYR A 172 -12.77 -2.88 -5.62
CA TYR A 172 -13.19 -2.25 -4.37
C TYR A 172 -14.49 -2.87 -3.88
N PHE A 173 -14.58 -3.09 -2.58
CA PHE A 173 -15.74 -3.67 -1.93
C PHE A 173 -16.14 -2.83 -0.72
N ALA A 174 -17.43 -2.53 -0.60
CA ALA A 174 -17.98 -1.95 0.62
C ALA A 174 -17.97 -2.98 1.75
N VAL A 175 -17.25 -2.67 2.82
CA VAL A 175 -17.24 -3.51 4.02
C VAL A 175 -18.35 -3.04 4.96
N ARG A 176 -19.22 -3.96 5.37
CA ARG A 176 -20.36 -3.68 6.26
C ARG A 176 -20.40 -4.65 7.43
N ASN A 177 -20.93 -4.21 8.56
CA ASN A 177 -21.24 -5.10 9.68
C ASN A 177 -22.54 -5.90 9.43
N LYS A 178 -22.90 -6.76 10.37
CA LYS A 178 -24.12 -7.59 10.31
C LYS A 178 -25.41 -6.77 10.23
N ASN A 179 -25.40 -5.52 10.70
CA ASN A 179 -26.53 -4.59 10.64
C ASN A 179 -26.60 -3.82 9.31
N GLY A 180 -25.61 -4.03 8.43
CA GLY A 180 -25.51 -3.30 7.15
C GLY A 180 -24.90 -1.91 7.26
N ASP A 181 -24.29 -1.55 8.41
CA ASP A 181 -23.58 -0.28 8.56
C ASP A 181 -22.24 -0.33 7.86
N TYR A 182 -21.89 0.76 7.17
CA TYR A 182 -20.63 0.89 6.46
C TYR A 182 -19.45 1.01 7.42
N LEU A 183 -18.52 0.08 7.33
CA LEU A 183 -17.28 0.04 8.11
C LEU A 183 -16.08 0.59 7.35
N GLY A 184 -16.12 0.56 6.02
CA GLY A 184 -15.00 0.99 5.20
C GLY A 184 -15.02 0.36 3.81
N CYS A 185 -13.91 0.55 3.11
CA CYS A 185 -13.66 0.01 1.76
C CYS A 185 -12.48 -0.95 1.79
N LEU A 186 -12.63 -2.11 1.16
CA LEU A 186 -11.56 -3.06 0.91
C LEU A 186 -11.14 -2.97 -0.56
N GLU A 187 -9.89 -2.59 -0.81
CA GLU A 187 -9.24 -2.70 -2.12
C GLU A 187 -8.56 -4.05 -2.23
N VAL A 188 -8.76 -4.74 -3.34
CA VAL A 188 -8.08 -6.00 -3.68
C VAL A 188 -7.47 -5.84 -5.06
N THR A 189 -6.14 -5.92 -5.14
CA THR A 189 -5.38 -5.78 -6.39
C THR A 189 -4.70 -7.08 -6.74
N GLN A 190 -4.78 -7.51 -7.99
CA GLN A 190 -4.26 -8.78 -8.45
C GLN A 190 -3.67 -8.68 -9.85
N ASP A 191 -2.49 -9.29 -10.05
CA ASP A 191 -1.97 -9.58 -11.38
C ASP A 191 -2.73 -10.78 -11.95
N ILE A 192 -3.51 -10.57 -13.00
CA ILE A 192 -4.30 -11.62 -13.64
C ILE A 192 -3.72 -12.04 -14.99
N THR A 193 -2.51 -11.63 -15.32
CA THR A 193 -1.88 -11.90 -16.62
C THR A 193 -1.88 -13.38 -16.98
N ASP A 194 -1.54 -14.24 -16.03
CA ASP A 194 -1.51 -15.68 -16.27
C ASP A 194 -2.88 -16.33 -16.00
N ILE A 195 -3.68 -15.76 -15.10
CA ILE A 195 -5.01 -16.28 -14.79
C ILE A 195 -5.91 -16.22 -16.01
N GLN A 196 -5.89 -15.13 -16.77
CA GLN A 196 -6.70 -14.98 -17.98
C GLN A 196 -6.36 -15.97 -19.11
N LYS A 197 -5.21 -16.64 -19.03
CA LYS A 197 -4.76 -17.65 -20.00
C LYS A 197 -5.21 -19.05 -19.63
N ILE A 198 -5.79 -19.25 -18.44
CA ILE A 198 -6.22 -20.58 -17.97
C ILE A 198 -7.39 -21.03 -18.81
N THR A 199 -7.26 -22.23 -19.40
CA THR A 199 -8.28 -22.88 -20.17
C THR A 199 -8.39 -24.36 -19.76
N GLY A 200 -9.58 -24.92 -19.97
CA GLY A 200 -9.82 -26.32 -19.62
C GLY A 200 -9.85 -26.58 -18.11
N GLU A 201 -9.42 -27.78 -17.72
CA GLU A 201 -9.48 -28.27 -16.36
C GLU A 201 -8.09 -28.77 -15.91
N LYS A 202 -7.67 -28.43 -14.69
CA LYS A 202 -6.46 -28.99 -14.03
C LYS A 202 -6.86 -29.50 -12.66
N ARG A 203 -6.80 -30.80 -12.47
CA ARG A 203 -7.06 -31.47 -11.18
C ARG A 203 -5.75 -31.67 -10.41
N LEU A 204 -5.83 -31.65 -9.07
CA LEU A 204 -4.67 -31.96 -8.22
C LEU A 204 -4.27 -33.44 -8.23
N LEU A 205 -5.22 -34.32 -8.57
CA LEU A 205 -5.06 -35.78 -8.64
C LEU A 205 -5.54 -36.27 -9.98
#